data_435625d79c051b71e147d72c293dfa3f
#
_entry.id   435625d79c051b71e147d72c293dfa3f
#
_cell.length_a   1.000
_cell.length_b   1.000
_cell.length_c   1.000
_cell.angle_alpha   90.00
_cell.angle_beta   90.00
_cell.angle_gamma   90.00
#
_symmetry.space_group_name_H-M   'P 1'
#
loop_
_entity.id
_entity.type
_entity.pdbx_description
1 polymer ?
#
loop_
_entity_poly.entity_id
_entity_poly.type
_entity_poly.pdbx_seq_one_letter_code
_entity_poly.pdbx_strand_id
1 'polypeptide(L)'
;KFKMKLGIIGLGVVGSAYNYGLKKIGYKTVVHDIKLNTKIDDLIDAKLLFISVSTPSKKNGDCDVSKINNVLRDLIKINYKGYVVIVSTLIPGTTDKFLKEYKKLKILNVPELLRERHAKKDFLKPKVIVIGTKNKKYFNDVSKIYKKLAANVIMMKPTEAEIFKYYNNCYASLRVMFANI
;
A
#
# COMPACT_ATOMS: atom_id res chain seq x y z
N LYS A 1 2.14 24.74 -11.61
CA LYS A 1 1.39 23.96 -10.59
C LYS A 1 2.35 22.98 -9.96
N PHE A 2 2.64 23.13 -8.66
CA PHE A 2 3.48 22.17 -7.94
C PHE A 2 2.81 20.80 -7.96
N LYS A 3 3.46 19.80 -8.58
CA LYS A 3 2.97 18.42 -8.56
C LYS A 3 3.07 17.88 -7.15
N MET A 4 2.00 17.30 -6.64
CA MET A 4 1.96 16.66 -5.32
C MET A 4 3.10 15.63 -5.18
N LYS A 5 3.89 15.75 -4.10
CA LYS A 5 4.98 14.82 -3.75
C LYS A 5 4.39 13.61 -3.06
N LEU A 6 4.72 12.41 -3.53
CA LEU A 6 4.33 11.13 -2.95
C LEU A 6 5.57 10.38 -2.49
N GLY A 7 5.48 9.70 -1.38
CA GLY A 7 6.58 8.89 -0.85
C GLY A 7 6.32 7.39 -1.02
N ILE A 8 7.41 6.62 -1.14
CA ILE A 8 7.37 5.17 -1.21
C ILE A 8 8.41 4.63 -0.24
N ILE A 9 8.00 3.71 0.61
CA ILE A 9 8.86 3.00 1.57
C ILE A 9 8.90 1.53 1.19
N GLY A 10 10.10 1.05 0.86
CA GLY A 10 10.36 -0.26 0.30
C GLY A 10 10.31 -0.27 -1.24
N LEU A 11 11.42 -0.68 -1.87
CA LEU A 11 11.58 -0.77 -3.33
C LEU A 11 11.67 -2.21 -3.85
N GLY A 12 10.93 -3.13 -3.26
CA GLY A 12 10.69 -4.44 -3.83
C GLY A 12 9.88 -4.36 -5.14
N VAL A 13 9.34 -5.47 -5.59
CA VAL A 13 8.52 -5.54 -6.83
C VAL A 13 7.36 -4.54 -6.80
N VAL A 14 6.59 -4.53 -5.70
CA VAL A 14 5.42 -3.66 -5.53
C VAL A 14 5.83 -2.18 -5.48
N GLY A 15 6.77 -1.82 -4.60
CA GLY A 15 7.21 -0.42 -4.47
C GLY A 15 7.84 0.13 -5.75
N SER A 16 8.58 -0.70 -6.49
CA SER A 16 9.13 -0.33 -7.79
C SER A 16 8.03 -0.09 -8.83
N ALA A 17 6.96 -0.90 -8.82
CA ALA A 17 5.81 -0.71 -9.70
C ALA A 17 5.05 0.58 -9.36
N TYR A 18 4.85 0.87 -8.06
CA TYR A 18 4.27 2.13 -7.60
C TYR A 18 5.11 3.33 -8.02
N ASN A 19 6.44 3.30 -7.78
CA ASN A 19 7.35 4.37 -8.18
C ASN A 19 7.29 4.65 -9.68
N TYR A 20 7.36 3.61 -10.50
CA TYR A 20 7.25 3.71 -11.93
C TYR A 20 5.90 4.28 -12.38
N GLY A 21 4.81 3.70 -11.90
CA GLY A 21 3.47 4.06 -12.32
C GLY A 21 3.05 5.46 -11.88
N LEU A 22 3.36 5.86 -10.64
CA LEU A 22 3.08 7.21 -10.13
C LEU A 22 3.82 8.28 -10.92
N LYS A 23 5.08 8.04 -11.30
CA LYS A 23 5.82 8.95 -12.20
C LYS A 23 5.17 9.06 -13.57
N LYS A 24 4.72 7.93 -14.15
CA LYS A 24 4.04 7.90 -15.45
C LYS A 24 2.74 8.71 -15.46
N ILE A 25 1.98 8.71 -14.37
CA ILE A 25 0.74 9.51 -14.24
C ILE A 25 0.99 10.93 -13.71
N GLY A 26 2.26 11.34 -13.66
CA GLY A 26 2.67 12.73 -13.47
C GLY A 26 2.87 13.17 -12.04
N TYR A 27 3.07 12.28 -11.07
CA TYR A 27 3.46 12.64 -9.71
C TYR A 27 4.99 12.72 -9.54
N LYS A 28 5.46 13.56 -8.61
CA LYS A 28 6.83 13.48 -8.09
C LYS A 28 6.87 12.42 -7.00
N THR A 29 7.85 11.52 -7.06
CA THR A 29 8.04 10.49 -6.03
C THR A 29 9.37 10.66 -5.32
N VAL A 30 9.37 10.41 -4.01
CA VAL A 30 10.57 10.25 -3.17
C VAL A 30 10.52 8.85 -2.60
N VAL A 31 11.66 8.21 -2.52
CA VAL A 31 11.74 6.80 -2.16
C VAL A 31 12.67 6.64 -0.97
N HIS A 32 12.25 5.78 -0.03
CA HIS A 32 13.10 5.29 1.05
C HIS A 32 13.14 3.76 1.03
N ASP A 33 14.34 3.22 1.05
CA ASP A 33 14.58 1.78 1.21
C ASP A 33 15.86 1.57 2.00
N ILE A 34 15.87 0.59 2.89
CA ILE A 34 17.03 0.26 3.73
C ILE A 34 18.28 -0.14 2.92
N LYS A 35 18.10 -0.53 1.65
CA LYS A 35 19.21 -0.86 0.74
C LYS A 35 19.77 0.37 0.02
N LEU A 36 19.14 1.53 0.21
CA LEU A 36 19.55 2.80 -0.39
C LEU A 36 20.06 3.72 0.71
N ASN A 37 20.96 4.63 0.34
CA ASN A 37 21.45 5.69 1.25
C ASN A 37 20.41 6.83 1.34
N THR A 38 19.20 6.53 1.86
CA THR A 38 18.09 7.46 2.01
C THR A 38 17.61 7.48 3.46
N LYS A 39 17.05 8.62 3.90
CA LYS A 39 16.49 8.77 5.24
C LYS A 39 14.97 8.86 5.19
N ILE A 40 14.32 8.42 6.26
CA ILE A 40 12.85 8.54 6.37
C ILE A 40 12.43 10.02 6.44
N ASP A 41 13.28 10.88 6.96
CA ASP A 41 13.09 12.33 7.02
C ASP A 41 12.89 12.97 5.64
N ASP A 42 13.50 12.42 4.58
CA ASP A 42 13.33 12.89 3.20
C ASP A 42 11.86 12.81 2.71
N LEU A 43 11.04 12.06 3.44
CA LEU A 43 9.64 11.83 3.13
C LEU A 43 8.68 12.80 3.85
N ILE A 44 9.15 13.64 4.75
CA ILE A 44 8.31 14.47 5.63
C ILE A 44 7.33 15.36 4.84
N ASP A 45 7.74 15.89 3.68
CA ASP A 45 6.92 16.75 2.82
C ASP A 45 5.99 15.97 1.87
N ALA A 46 6.06 14.65 1.85
CA ALA A 46 5.17 13.84 1.03
C ALA A 46 3.75 13.91 1.60
N LYS A 47 2.77 14.20 0.75
CA LYS A 47 1.36 14.25 1.18
C LYS A 47 0.77 12.88 1.44
N LEU A 48 1.37 11.85 0.85
CA LEU A 48 0.94 10.47 1.00
C LEU A 48 2.17 9.56 0.86
N LEU A 49 2.27 8.56 1.73
CA LEU A 49 3.29 7.53 1.73
C LEU A 49 2.67 6.17 1.40
N PHE A 50 3.29 5.44 0.50
CA PHE A 50 2.99 4.04 0.23
C PHE A 50 4.01 3.16 0.94
N ILE A 51 3.56 2.29 1.85
CA ILE A 51 4.41 1.32 2.54
C ILE A 51 4.29 -0.01 1.82
N SER A 52 5.38 -0.48 1.21
CA SER A 52 5.48 -1.72 0.44
C SER A 52 6.64 -2.60 0.89
N VAL A 53 6.88 -2.63 2.20
CA VAL A 53 7.90 -3.50 2.80
C VAL A 53 7.43 -4.95 2.85
N SER A 54 8.38 -5.89 2.83
CA SER A 54 8.06 -7.32 2.90
C SER A 54 7.46 -7.71 4.25
N THR A 55 6.45 -8.57 4.20
CA THR A 55 5.74 -9.13 5.36
C THR A 55 5.76 -10.67 5.25
N PRO A 56 6.91 -11.31 5.55
CA PRO A 56 7.05 -12.75 5.42
C PRO A 56 6.17 -13.51 6.40
N SER A 57 5.84 -14.76 6.06
CA SER A 57 5.13 -15.65 6.97
C SER A 57 6.05 -16.10 8.09
N LYS A 58 5.53 -16.11 9.32
CA LYS A 58 6.16 -16.71 10.49
C LYS A 58 5.95 -18.23 10.48
N LYS A 59 6.66 -18.95 11.36
CA LYS A 59 6.51 -20.42 11.53
C LYS A 59 5.10 -20.85 11.89
N ASN A 60 4.35 -20.02 12.61
CA ASN A 60 2.95 -20.27 13.00
C ASN A 60 1.92 -19.84 11.92
N GLY A 61 2.36 -19.44 10.74
CA GLY A 61 1.49 -18.96 9.65
C GLY A 61 1.10 -17.49 9.73
N ASP A 62 1.40 -16.79 10.83
CA ASP A 62 1.15 -15.36 10.93
C ASP A 62 2.03 -14.54 9.98
N CYS A 63 1.59 -13.34 9.69
CA CYS A 63 2.36 -12.36 8.93
C CYS A 63 3.31 -11.58 9.86
N ASP A 64 4.59 -11.50 9.49
CA ASP A 64 5.54 -10.64 10.21
C ASP A 64 5.39 -9.19 9.77
N VAL A 65 4.77 -8.38 10.62
CA VAL A 65 4.56 -6.95 10.40
C VAL A 65 5.58 -6.06 11.11
N SER A 66 6.66 -6.64 11.64
CA SER A 66 7.69 -5.90 12.40
C SER A 66 8.26 -4.72 11.62
N LYS A 67 8.54 -4.90 10.33
CA LYS A 67 9.06 -3.84 9.46
C LYS A 67 8.07 -2.70 9.29
N ILE A 68 6.77 -2.99 9.17
CA ILE A 68 5.73 -1.96 9.11
C ILE A 68 5.66 -1.21 10.42
N ASN A 69 5.68 -1.91 11.57
CA ASN A 69 5.70 -1.28 12.89
C ASN A 69 6.88 -0.32 13.06
N ASN A 70 8.07 -0.72 12.62
CA ASN A 70 9.26 0.16 12.67
C ASN A 70 9.04 1.42 11.85
N VAL A 71 8.55 1.29 10.61
CA VAL A 71 8.22 2.43 9.76
C VAL A 71 7.19 3.35 10.43
N LEU A 72 6.10 2.80 11.00
CA LEU A 72 5.06 3.61 11.65
C LEU A 72 5.60 4.36 12.87
N ARG A 73 6.47 3.73 13.67
CA ARG A 73 7.16 4.39 14.80
C ARG A 73 8.05 5.53 14.34
N ASP A 74 8.83 5.32 13.28
CA ASP A 74 9.71 6.35 12.74
C ASP A 74 8.91 7.51 12.15
N LEU A 75 7.78 7.27 11.49
CA LEU A 75 6.86 8.31 11.03
C LEU A 75 6.28 9.13 12.18
N ILE A 76 6.03 8.53 13.34
CA ILE A 76 5.62 9.27 14.56
C ILE A 76 6.78 10.14 15.07
N LYS A 77 8.01 9.63 15.12
CA LYS A 77 9.19 10.40 15.58
C LYS A 77 9.39 11.67 14.76
N ILE A 78 9.27 11.59 13.43
CA ILE A 78 9.38 12.74 12.54
C ILE A 78 8.09 13.58 12.46
N ASN A 79 7.08 13.25 13.28
CA ASN A 79 5.79 13.96 13.32
C ASN A 79 5.08 14.06 11.96
N TYR A 80 5.13 12.98 11.16
CA TYR A 80 4.52 12.93 9.83
C TYR A 80 3.01 13.21 9.87
N LYS A 81 2.50 14.05 8.95
CA LYS A 81 1.10 14.53 8.94
C LYS A 81 0.29 14.08 7.72
N GLY A 82 0.94 13.51 6.72
CA GLY A 82 0.29 13.02 5.51
C GLY A 82 -0.50 11.72 5.71
N TYR A 83 -0.97 11.15 4.62
CA TYR A 83 -1.61 9.84 4.61
C TYR A 83 -0.59 8.72 4.54
N VAL A 84 -0.80 7.66 5.32
CA VAL A 84 -0.01 6.43 5.31
C VAL A 84 -0.84 5.33 4.68
N VAL A 85 -0.47 4.88 3.50
CA VAL A 85 -1.16 3.85 2.73
C VAL A 85 -0.33 2.58 2.76
N ILE A 86 -0.80 1.57 3.47
CA ILE A 86 -0.14 0.27 3.54
C ILE A 86 -0.59 -0.55 2.34
N VAL A 87 0.36 -0.89 1.46
CA VAL A 87 0.13 -1.76 0.29
C VAL A 87 0.72 -3.15 0.49
N SER A 88 1.56 -3.33 1.51
CA SER A 88 2.05 -4.66 1.94
C SER A 88 0.88 -5.57 2.29
N THR A 89 1.04 -6.87 2.06
CA THR A 89 0.03 -7.88 2.43
C THR A 89 -0.10 -7.96 3.95
N LEU A 90 -1.33 -7.91 4.44
CA LEU A 90 -1.67 -7.97 5.86
C LEU A 90 -2.72 -9.05 6.11
N ILE A 91 -2.61 -9.76 7.22
CA ILE A 91 -3.71 -10.63 7.68
C ILE A 91 -4.90 -9.80 8.18
N PRO A 92 -6.14 -10.31 8.02
CA PRO A 92 -7.34 -9.59 8.40
C PRO A 92 -7.31 -9.07 9.85
N GLY A 93 -7.67 -7.79 10.02
CA GLY A 93 -7.69 -7.09 11.31
C GLY A 93 -6.39 -6.36 11.69
N THR A 94 -5.31 -6.51 10.91
CA THR A 94 -4.02 -5.86 11.20
C THR A 94 -4.11 -4.34 11.09
N THR A 95 -4.77 -3.82 10.08
CA THR A 95 -4.95 -2.36 9.91
C THR A 95 -5.77 -1.76 11.05
N ASP A 96 -6.82 -2.45 11.53
CA ASP A 96 -7.60 -1.99 12.68
C ASP A 96 -6.74 -1.96 13.97
N LYS A 97 -5.76 -2.88 14.14
CA LYS A 97 -4.78 -2.82 15.24
C LYS A 97 -3.88 -1.59 15.11
N PHE A 98 -3.33 -1.33 13.92
CA PHE A 98 -2.50 -0.15 13.67
C PHE A 98 -3.25 1.16 13.91
N LEU A 99 -4.51 1.24 13.52
CA LEU A 99 -5.36 2.42 13.79
C LEU A 99 -5.57 2.68 15.29
N LYS A 100 -5.63 1.63 16.10
CA LYS A 100 -5.72 1.74 17.57
C LYS A 100 -4.40 2.16 18.20
N GLU A 101 -3.28 1.60 17.74
CA GLU A 101 -1.94 1.82 18.29
C GLU A 101 -1.36 3.17 17.83
N TYR A 102 -1.47 3.50 16.55
CA TYR A 102 -0.85 4.69 15.93
C TYR A 102 -1.85 5.81 15.66
N LYS A 103 -2.60 6.26 16.68
CA LYS A 103 -3.71 7.23 16.57
C LYS A 103 -3.31 8.58 15.95
N LYS A 104 -2.02 8.93 15.97
CA LYS A 104 -1.50 10.19 15.39
C LYS A 104 -1.34 10.12 13.86
N LEU A 105 -1.36 8.92 13.27
CA LEU A 105 -1.18 8.70 11.85
C LEU A 105 -2.53 8.49 11.14
N LYS A 106 -2.62 8.94 9.88
CA LYS A 106 -3.79 8.74 9.02
C LYS A 106 -3.58 7.50 8.18
N ILE A 107 -3.83 6.33 8.76
CA ILE A 107 -3.53 5.03 8.14
C ILE A 107 -4.73 4.53 7.32
N LEU A 108 -4.43 4.01 6.13
CA LEU A 108 -5.33 3.25 5.27
C LEU A 108 -4.58 2.02 4.76
N ASN A 109 -5.31 0.99 4.32
CA ASN A 109 -4.70 -0.08 3.53
C ASN A 109 -5.26 -0.08 2.10
N VAL A 110 -4.40 -0.36 1.14
CA VAL A 110 -4.76 -0.57 -0.27
C VAL A 110 -4.08 -1.86 -0.71
N PRO A 111 -4.74 -3.00 -0.53
CA PRO A 111 -4.16 -4.29 -0.90
C PRO A 111 -3.87 -4.31 -2.40
N GLU A 112 -2.63 -4.61 -2.76
CA GLU A 112 -2.23 -4.70 -4.15
C GLU A 112 -2.66 -6.05 -4.78
N LEU A 113 -3.00 -6.03 -6.06
CA LEU A 113 -3.40 -7.20 -6.85
C LEU A 113 -2.45 -7.41 -8.04
N LEU A 114 -1.21 -6.95 -7.90
CA LEU A 114 -0.22 -6.98 -8.98
C LEU A 114 0.36 -8.39 -9.14
N ARG A 115 0.46 -8.85 -10.37
CA ARG A 115 1.21 -10.06 -10.71
C ARG A 115 2.70 -9.71 -10.76
N GLU A 116 3.53 -10.43 -10.04
CA GLU A 116 4.96 -10.12 -9.88
C GLU A 116 5.66 -9.83 -11.21
N ARG A 117 5.51 -10.72 -12.21
CA ARG A 117 6.12 -10.57 -13.55
C ARG A 117 5.56 -9.41 -14.37
N HIS A 118 4.40 -8.89 -14.01
CA HIS A 118 3.69 -7.84 -14.76
C HIS A 118 3.37 -6.59 -13.91
N ALA A 119 3.98 -6.45 -12.73
CA ALA A 119 3.60 -5.47 -11.72
C ALA A 119 3.50 -4.03 -12.25
N LYS A 120 4.44 -3.56 -13.05
CA LYS A 120 4.41 -2.22 -13.65
C LYS A 120 3.23 -2.02 -14.62
N LYS A 121 2.92 -3.04 -15.42
CA LYS A 121 1.79 -3.02 -16.38
C LYS A 121 0.46 -3.07 -15.63
N ASP A 122 0.36 -3.94 -14.64
CA ASP A 122 -0.85 -4.11 -13.83
C ASP A 122 -1.15 -2.86 -13.01
N PHE A 123 -0.12 -2.16 -12.48
CA PHE A 123 -0.29 -0.87 -11.81
C PHE A 123 -0.92 0.19 -12.72
N LEU A 124 -0.51 0.25 -13.99
CA LEU A 124 -1.02 1.25 -14.94
C LEU A 124 -2.43 0.94 -15.48
N LYS A 125 -2.88 -0.29 -15.37
CA LYS A 125 -4.20 -0.74 -15.86
C LYS A 125 -4.91 -1.61 -14.83
N PRO A 126 -5.15 -1.08 -13.61
CA PRO A 126 -5.85 -1.83 -12.58
C PRO A 126 -7.34 -1.96 -12.96
N LYS A 127 -7.90 -3.15 -12.76
CA LYS A 127 -9.35 -3.38 -12.96
C LYS A 127 -10.16 -2.78 -11.81
N VAL A 128 -9.65 -2.93 -10.61
CA VAL A 128 -10.26 -2.46 -9.37
C VAL A 128 -9.16 -2.07 -8.38
N ILE A 129 -9.44 -1.03 -7.63
CA ILE A 129 -8.64 -0.62 -6.46
C ILE A 129 -9.56 -0.61 -5.25
N VAL A 130 -9.18 -1.33 -4.22
CA VAL A 130 -9.89 -1.34 -2.95
C VAL A 130 -9.12 -0.47 -1.95
N ILE A 131 -9.81 0.47 -1.31
CA ILE A 131 -9.26 1.32 -0.25
C ILE A 131 -9.93 0.98 1.06
N GLY A 132 -9.19 0.36 1.96
CA GLY A 132 -9.62 -0.01 3.30
C GLY A 132 -9.53 1.15 4.27
N THR A 133 -10.65 1.78 4.56
CA THR A 133 -10.77 2.86 5.55
C THR A 133 -12.22 3.03 6.00
N LYS A 134 -12.42 3.50 7.24
CA LYS A 134 -13.73 3.93 7.76
C LYS A 134 -13.96 5.43 7.56
N ASN A 135 -12.94 6.17 7.12
CA ASN A 135 -12.99 7.63 6.98
C ASN A 135 -13.21 8.04 5.53
N LYS A 136 -14.40 8.58 5.23
CA LYS A 136 -14.81 9.00 3.89
C LYS A 136 -13.90 10.09 3.29
N LYS A 137 -13.39 11.01 4.14
CA LYS A 137 -12.43 12.03 3.69
C LYS A 137 -11.13 11.40 3.24
N TYR A 138 -10.58 10.44 4.00
CA TYR A 138 -9.34 9.74 3.65
C TYR A 138 -9.51 8.97 2.33
N PHE A 139 -10.65 8.27 2.19
CA PHE A 139 -11.00 7.62 0.93
C PHE A 139 -11.00 8.61 -0.24
N ASN A 140 -11.72 9.73 -0.11
CA ASN A 140 -11.84 10.71 -1.18
C ASN A 140 -10.48 11.30 -1.57
N ASP A 141 -9.60 11.57 -0.62
CA ASP A 141 -8.30 12.18 -0.90
C ASP A 141 -7.32 11.18 -1.56
N VAL A 142 -7.31 9.92 -1.09
CA VAL A 142 -6.44 8.88 -1.66
C VAL A 142 -6.96 8.38 -3.01
N SER A 143 -8.28 8.25 -3.18
CA SER A 143 -8.89 7.79 -4.44
C SER A 143 -8.57 8.69 -5.63
N LYS A 144 -8.33 10.00 -5.41
CA LYS A 144 -7.93 10.94 -6.49
C LYS A 144 -6.69 10.50 -7.25
N ILE A 145 -5.77 9.78 -6.57
CA ILE A 145 -4.55 9.26 -7.21
C ILE A 145 -4.90 8.14 -8.18
N TYR A 146 -5.71 7.20 -7.72
CA TYR A 146 -6.07 6.00 -8.49
C TYR A 146 -7.08 6.29 -9.61
N LYS A 147 -7.95 7.29 -9.44
CA LYS A 147 -8.86 7.74 -10.51
C LYS A 147 -8.14 8.18 -11.77
N LYS A 148 -6.88 8.63 -11.68
CA LYS A 148 -6.05 8.91 -12.86
C LYS A 148 -5.68 7.67 -13.68
N LEU A 149 -5.82 6.49 -13.10
CA LEU A 149 -5.59 5.21 -13.77
C LEU A 149 -6.87 4.65 -14.43
N ALA A 150 -7.97 5.43 -14.43
CA ALA A 150 -9.29 4.99 -14.90
C ALA A 150 -9.79 3.71 -14.17
N ALA A 151 -9.33 3.49 -12.95
CA ALA A 151 -9.71 2.34 -12.14
C ALA A 151 -11.08 2.53 -11.48
N ASN A 152 -11.81 1.44 -11.31
CA ASN A 152 -12.93 1.39 -10.38
C ASN A 152 -12.37 1.38 -8.95
N VAL A 153 -12.65 2.43 -8.17
CA VAL A 153 -12.12 2.61 -6.81
C VAL A 153 -13.24 2.39 -5.80
N ILE A 154 -13.09 1.38 -4.97
CA ILE A 154 -14.10 0.92 -4.01
C ILE A 154 -13.62 1.19 -2.59
N MET A 155 -14.50 1.75 -1.75
CA MET A 155 -14.28 1.88 -0.31
C MET A 155 -14.76 0.62 0.40
N MET A 156 -13.91 0.07 1.26
CA MET A 156 -14.25 -1.04 2.16
C MET A 156 -13.78 -0.70 3.58
N LYS A 157 -14.28 -1.41 4.60
CA LYS A 157 -13.65 -1.38 5.93
C LYS A 157 -12.25 -1.99 5.83
N PRO A 158 -11.29 -1.60 6.73
CA PRO A 158 -9.92 -2.11 6.65
C PRO A 158 -9.82 -3.63 6.60
N THR A 159 -10.49 -4.32 7.52
CA THR A 159 -10.48 -5.79 7.56
C THR A 159 -11.11 -6.42 6.31
N GLU A 160 -12.17 -5.82 5.75
CA GLU A 160 -12.79 -6.29 4.50
C GLU A 160 -11.83 -6.18 3.32
N ALA A 161 -11.07 -5.09 3.23
CA ALA A 161 -10.06 -4.89 2.20
C ALA A 161 -8.89 -5.89 2.32
N GLU A 162 -8.48 -6.23 3.55
CA GLU A 162 -7.48 -7.28 3.80
C GLU A 162 -8.00 -8.65 3.34
N ILE A 163 -9.24 -9.02 3.70
CA ILE A 163 -9.88 -10.27 3.26
C ILE A 163 -9.99 -10.33 1.73
N PHE A 164 -10.34 -9.22 1.08
CA PHE A 164 -10.46 -9.15 -0.38
C PHE A 164 -9.16 -9.59 -1.08
N LYS A 165 -7.98 -9.22 -0.56
CA LYS A 165 -6.68 -9.67 -1.09
C LYS A 165 -6.54 -11.19 -1.05
N TYR A 166 -6.86 -11.80 0.09
CA TYR A 166 -6.77 -13.26 0.25
C TYR A 166 -7.77 -13.98 -0.65
N TYR A 167 -9.02 -13.51 -0.68
CA TYR A 167 -10.05 -14.05 -1.56
C TYR A 167 -9.59 -14.05 -3.02
N ASN A 168 -9.09 -12.90 -3.50
CA ASN A 168 -8.61 -12.79 -4.88
C ASN A 168 -7.46 -13.76 -5.19
N ASN A 169 -6.50 -13.90 -4.26
CA ASN A 169 -5.35 -14.78 -4.46
C ASN A 169 -5.76 -16.26 -4.41
N CYS A 170 -6.60 -16.66 -3.45
CA CYS A 170 -7.10 -18.03 -3.34
C CYS A 170 -7.93 -18.41 -4.57
N TYR A 171 -8.81 -17.51 -5.03
CA TYR A 171 -9.60 -17.74 -6.24
C TYR A 171 -8.73 -17.89 -7.49
N ALA A 172 -7.69 -17.06 -7.63
CA ALA A 172 -6.75 -17.18 -8.73
C ALA A 172 -6.01 -18.53 -8.72
N SER A 173 -5.55 -18.97 -7.53
CA SER A 173 -4.91 -20.27 -7.35
C SER A 173 -5.83 -21.43 -7.70
N LEU A 174 -7.08 -21.39 -7.24
CA LEU A 174 -8.08 -22.39 -7.53
C LEU A 174 -8.33 -22.51 -9.04
N ARG A 175 -8.46 -21.37 -9.75
CA ARG A 175 -8.62 -21.37 -11.21
C ARG A 175 -7.44 -22.02 -11.92
N VAL A 176 -6.21 -21.78 -11.47
CA VAL A 176 -5.01 -22.43 -12.05
C VAL A 176 -5.05 -23.94 -11.82
N MET A 177 -5.43 -24.38 -10.62
CA MET A 177 -5.59 -25.80 -10.32
C MET A 177 -6.61 -26.46 -11.25
N PHE A 178 -7.79 -25.88 -11.40
CA PHE A 178 -8.83 -26.41 -12.30
C PHE A 178 -8.41 -26.46 -13.75
N ALA A 179 -7.59 -25.51 -14.21
CA ALA A 179 -7.12 -25.49 -15.61
C ALA A 179 -6.01 -26.51 -15.90
N ASN A 180 -5.45 -27.16 -14.86
CA ASN A 180 -4.40 -28.17 -14.98
C ASN A 180 -4.88 -29.62 -14.66
N ILE A 181 -6.19 -29.82 -14.51
CA ILE A 181 -6.84 -31.13 -14.41
C ILE A 181 -7.31 -31.55 -15.82
#